data_5c3ad22e8ca93b954ae8ee8d24029c13
#
_entry.id   5c3ad22e8ca93b954ae8ee8d24029c13
#
_cell.length_a   1.000
_cell.length_b   1.000
_cell.length_c   1.000
_cell.angle_alpha   90.00
_cell.angle_beta   90.00
_cell.angle_gamma   90.00
#
_symmetry.space_group_name_H-M   'P 1'
#
loop_
_entity.id
_entity.type
_entity.pdbx_description
1 polymer ?
#
loop_
_entity_poly.entity_id
_entity_poly.type
_entity_poly.pdbx_seq_one_letter_code
_entity_poly.pdbx_strand_id
1 'polypeptide(L)'
;MSLPRNMFIGAAVAAAVLLPATAFADAHSEIVNAGMHAGFAAGAPDIAGAHAHLHHALNCIVGPGGDGFDAKEMNPCANAGKGAIADTVSNSHKTALEAAAAKAREGLAAADLPTAQKDAADLRLMLNKQE
;
A
#
# COMPACT_ATOMS: atom_id res chain seq x y z
N MET A 1 52.13 41.64 -40.68
CA MET A 1 51.11 41.99 -39.68
C MET A 1 50.11 40.87 -39.56
N SER A 2 50.23 40.09 -38.51
CA SER A 2 49.36 38.90 -38.30
C SER A 2 48.33 39.30 -37.25
N LEU A 3 47.03 39.17 -37.58
CA LEU A 3 45.92 39.39 -36.69
C LEU A 3 45.71 38.14 -35.84
N PRO A 4 45.44 38.26 -34.52
CA PRO A 4 45.15 37.12 -33.69
C PRO A 4 43.67 36.63 -33.90
N ARG A 5 43.55 35.35 -34.18
CA ARG A 5 42.23 34.64 -34.23
C ARG A 5 41.73 34.49 -32.80
N ASN A 6 40.72 35.22 -32.44
CA ASN A 6 39.96 35.01 -31.19
C ASN A 6 39.19 33.71 -31.27
N MET A 7 39.63 32.72 -30.51
CA MET A 7 38.97 31.43 -30.32
C MET A 7 37.92 31.60 -29.19
N PHE A 8 36.68 31.78 -29.59
CA PHE A 8 35.58 31.73 -28.62
C PHE A 8 35.32 30.27 -28.22
N ILE A 9 35.75 29.93 -27.03
CA ILE A 9 35.38 28.62 -26.42
C ILE A 9 33.96 28.81 -25.83
N GLY A 10 32.96 28.35 -26.56
CA GLY A 10 31.58 28.28 -26.06
C GLY A 10 31.49 27.19 -25.01
N ALA A 11 31.32 27.53 -23.75
CA ALA A 11 30.98 26.58 -22.71
C ALA A 11 29.51 26.15 -22.88
N ALA A 12 29.28 24.92 -23.34
CA ALA A 12 27.96 24.32 -23.34
C ALA A 12 27.61 23.91 -21.91
N VAL A 13 26.69 24.65 -21.28
CA VAL A 13 26.10 24.28 -20.00
C VAL A 13 25.05 23.19 -20.30
N ALA A 14 25.38 21.94 -20.01
CA ALA A 14 24.41 20.88 -20.03
C ALA A 14 23.49 21.00 -18.82
N ALA A 15 22.27 21.49 -19.03
CA ALA A 15 21.24 21.47 -18.01
C ALA A 15 20.79 20.01 -17.80
N ALA A 16 21.20 19.40 -16.70
CA ALA A 16 20.67 18.11 -16.27
C ALA A 16 19.22 18.31 -15.84
N VAL A 17 18.29 17.83 -16.66
CA VAL A 17 16.86 17.75 -16.30
C VAL A 17 16.72 16.62 -15.29
N LEU A 18 16.63 16.97 -14.02
CA LEU A 18 16.22 16.03 -12.96
C LEU A 18 14.73 15.71 -13.18
N LEU A 19 14.46 14.63 -13.89
CA LEU A 19 13.12 14.06 -13.94
C LEU A 19 12.76 13.60 -12.51
N PRO A 20 11.59 13.98 -11.96
CA PRO A 20 11.16 13.44 -10.69
C PRO A 20 11.07 11.92 -10.86
N ALA A 21 11.73 11.17 -9.96
CA ALA A 21 11.51 9.74 -9.86
C ALA A 21 10.03 9.57 -9.49
N THR A 22 9.21 9.16 -10.45
CA THR A 22 7.85 8.72 -10.16
C THR A 22 8.01 7.49 -9.26
N ALA A 23 7.63 7.63 -7.98
CA ALA A 23 7.47 6.47 -7.13
C ALA A 23 6.45 5.58 -7.83
N PHE A 24 6.90 4.44 -8.35
CA PHE A 24 5.99 3.45 -8.89
C PHE A 24 5.16 2.96 -7.72
N ALA A 25 3.84 3.06 -7.85
CA ALA A 25 2.92 2.46 -6.93
C ALA A 25 3.23 0.95 -6.87
N ASP A 26 3.49 0.45 -5.66
CA ASP A 26 3.94 -0.91 -5.44
C ASP A 26 2.85 -1.71 -4.74
N ALA A 27 1.92 -2.24 -5.53
CA ALA A 27 0.85 -3.11 -5.04
C ALA A 27 1.38 -4.29 -4.22
N HIS A 28 2.55 -4.84 -4.57
CA HIS A 28 3.17 -5.93 -3.80
C HIS A 28 3.55 -5.47 -2.39
N SER A 29 4.21 -4.33 -2.25
CA SER A 29 4.55 -3.77 -0.93
C SER A 29 3.31 -3.50 -0.07
N GLU A 30 2.23 -3.02 -0.68
CA GLU A 30 0.96 -2.79 0.00
C GLU A 30 0.30 -4.11 0.46
N ILE A 31 0.34 -5.17 -0.37
CA ILE A 31 -0.17 -6.50 -0.05
C ILE A 31 0.62 -7.11 1.12
N VAL A 32 1.95 -7.05 1.08
CA VAL A 32 2.83 -7.57 2.14
C VAL A 32 2.55 -6.86 3.47
N ASN A 33 2.45 -5.52 3.47
CA ASN A 33 2.12 -4.75 4.67
C ASN A 33 0.72 -5.09 5.20
N ALA A 34 -0.27 -5.19 4.34
CA ALA A 34 -1.62 -5.60 4.72
C ALA A 34 -1.62 -7.00 5.36
N GLY A 35 -0.90 -7.96 4.77
CA GLY A 35 -0.74 -9.32 5.30
C GLY A 35 -0.06 -9.35 6.67
N MET A 36 0.94 -8.51 6.89
CA MET A 36 1.61 -8.37 8.17
C MET A 36 0.64 -7.86 9.26
N HIS A 37 -0.12 -6.80 8.96
CA HIS A 37 -1.11 -6.28 9.90
C HIS A 37 -2.29 -7.24 10.14
N ALA A 38 -2.72 -7.98 9.14
CA ALA A 38 -3.68 -9.07 9.33
C ALA A 38 -3.14 -10.14 10.30
N GLY A 39 -1.84 -10.46 10.22
CA GLY A 39 -1.16 -11.34 11.17
C GLY A 39 -1.15 -10.78 12.61
N PHE A 40 -0.90 -9.49 12.78
CA PHE A 40 -0.95 -8.83 14.09
C PHE A 40 -2.37 -8.83 14.65
N ALA A 41 -3.39 -8.61 13.82
CA ALA A 41 -4.79 -8.71 14.24
C ALA A 41 -5.16 -10.13 14.71
N ALA A 42 -4.71 -11.16 14.00
CA ALA A 42 -4.94 -12.56 14.35
C ALA A 42 -4.29 -12.95 15.69
N GLY A 43 -3.21 -12.28 16.07
CA GLY A 43 -2.51 -12.51 17.34
C GLY A 43 -2.80 -11.47 18.44
N ALA A 44 -3.73 -10.54 18.21
CA ALA A 44 -4.01 -9.45 19.14
C ALA A 44 -4.57 -9.98 20.47
N PRO A 45 -4.17 -9.42 21.63
CA PRO A 45 -4.62 -9.89 22.94
C PRO A 45 -6.06 -9.47 23.29
N ASP A 46 -6.60 -8.48 22.58
CA ASP A 46 -7.94 -7.94 22.78
C ASP A 46 -8.59 -7.48 21.48
N ILE A 47 -9.91 -7.25 21.54
CA ILE A 47 -10.71 -6.88 20.37
C ILE A 47 -10.31 -5.51 19.80
N ALA A 48 -9.90 -4.57 20.64
CA ALA A 48 -9.50 -3.24 20.18
C ALA A 48 -8.20 -3.32 19.35
N GLY A 49 -7.22 -4.10 19.80
CA GLY A 49 -6.00 -4.37 19.06
C GLY A 49 -6.25 -5.12 17.74
N ALA A 50 -7.15 -6.12 17.77
CA ALA A 50 -7.55 -6.83 16.56
C ALA A 50 -8.18 -5.88 15.53
N HIS A 51 -9.12 -5.03 15.95
CA HIS A 51 -9.78 -4.05 15.07
C HIS A 51 -8.77 -3.00 14.56
N ALA A 52 -7.89 -2.46 15.41
CA ALA A 52 -6.88 -1.49 14.98
C ALA A 52 -6.01 -2.06 13.83
N HIS A 53 -5.50 -3.28 14.01
CA HIS A 53 -4.68 -3.91 12.96
C HIS A 53 -5.48 -4.32 11.70
N LEU A 54 -6.76 -4.66 11.83
CA LEU A 54 -7.64 -4.88 10.68
C LEU A 54 -7.88 -3.59 9.90
N HIS A 55 -8.05 -2.44 10.57
CA HIS A 55 -8.10 -1.12 9.91
C HIS A 55 -6.81 -0.82 9.16
N HIS A 56 -5.65 -1.07 9.78
CA HIS A 56 -4.35 -0.88 9.12
C HIS A 56 -4.21 -1.74 7.86
N ALA A 57 -4.62 -3.02 7.92
CA ALA A 57 -4.63 -3.91 6.76
C ALA A 57 -5.59 -3.40 5.67
N LEU A 58 -6.82 -3.03 6.05
CA LEU A 58 -7.82 -2.51 5.12
C LEU A 58 -7.35 -1.23 4.43
N ASN A 59 -6.74 -0.30 5.19
CA ASN A 59 -6.19 0.95 4.65
C ASN A 59 -5.11 0.69 3.58
N CYS A 60 -4.26 -0.32 3.75
CA CYS A 60 -3.29 -0.75 2.74
C CYS A 60 -3.96 -1.32 1.49
N ILE A 61 -5.03 -2.11 1.65
CA ILE A 61 -5.72 -2.77 0.54
C ILE A 61 -6.47 -1.74 -0.32
N VAL A 62 -7.26 -0.87 0.32
CA VAL A 62 -8.18 0.05 -0.39
C VAL A 62 -7.56 1.41 -0.69
N GLY A 63 -6.61 1.88 0.13
CA GLY A 63 -6.00 3.21 0.02
C GLY A 63 -6.95 4.36 0.31
N PRO A 64 -6.44 5.62 0.31
CA PRO A 64 -7.22 6.81 0.72
C PRO A 64 -8.46 7.11 -0.13
N GLY A 65 -8.52 6.61 -1.37
CA GLY A 65 -9.67 6.77 -2.27
C GLY A 65 -10.63 5.59 -2.26
N GLY A 66 -10.33 4.53 -1.49
CA GLY A 66 -11.08 3.29 -1.51
C GLY A 66 -12.21 3.24 -0.47
N ASP A 67 -13.20 2.39 -0.76
CA ASP A 67 -14.30 2.14 0.16
C ASP A 67 -13.82 1.45 1.44
N GLY A 68 -14.19 2.01 2.59
CA GLY A 68 -13.80 1.52 3.90
C GLY A 68 -12.45 2.05 4.41
N PHE A 69 -11.78 2.96 3.69
CA PHE A 69 -10.61 3.64 4.22
C PHE A 69 -10.98 4.48 5.45
N ASP A 70 -10.23 4.29 6.54
CA ASP A 70 -10.41 5.07 7.76
C ASP A 70 -9.21 6.01 7.97
N ALA A 71 -9.43 7.31 7.77
CA ALA A 71 -8.41 8.34 7.94
C ALA A 71 -8.04 8.61 9.41
N LYS A 72 -8.80 8.09 10.37
CA LYS A 72 -8.51 8.18 11.81
C LYS A 72 -7.54 7.09 12.27
N GLU A 73 -7.46 6.01 11.50
CA GLU A 73 -6.56 4.90 11.73
C GLU A 73 -5.28 5.06 10.91
N MET A 74 -4.21 4.45 11.38
CA MET A 74 -2.92 4.48 10.67
C MET A 74 -3.07 3.85 9.28
N ASN A 75 -2.45 4.48 8.28
CA ASN A 75 -2.19 3.87 6.98
C ASN A 75 -0.71 3.48 6.87
N PRO A 76 -0.33 2.22 7.13
CA PRO A 76 1.07 1.79 7.02
C PRO A 76 1.61 1.89 5.59
N CYS A 77 0.73 1.97 4.61
CA CYS A 77 1.04 2.03 3.18
C CYS A 77 0.99 3.46 2.59
N ALA A 78 0.96 4.50 3.43
CA ALA A 78 0.83 5.89 2.98
C ALA A 78 1.90 6.33 1.96
N ASN A 79 3.08 5.73 2.01
CA ASN A 79 4.21 6.02 1.12
C ASN A 79 4.46 4.92 0.06
N ALA A 80 3.64 3.88 0.02
CA ALA A 80 3.79 2.77 -0.93
C ALA A 80 3.01 3.02 -2.23
N GLY A 81 1.83 3.64 -2.12
CA GLY A 81 0.99 3.90 -3.28
C GLY A 81 -0.39 4.42 -2.91
N LYS A 82 -1.37 4.08 -3.74
CA LYS A 82 -2.76 4.52 -3.62
C LYS A 82 -3.69 3.46 -3.04
N GLY A 83 -3.15 2.32 -2.65
CA GLY A 83 -3.85 1.13 -2.21
C GLY A 83 -3.72 -0.03 -3.20
N ALA A 84 -3.53 -1.24 -2.68
CA ALA A 84 -3.24 -2.42 -3.49
C ALA A 84 -4.27 -2.66 -4.62
N ILE A 85 -5.56 -2.39 -4.38
CA ILE A 85 -6.61 -2.50 -5.39
C ILE A 85 -6.41 -1.49 -6.52
N ALA A 86 -6.04 -0.25 -6.20
CA ALA A 86 -5.84 0.82 -7.18
C ALA A 86 -4.56 0.61 -7.99
N ASP A 87 -3.52 0.06 -7.37
CA ASP A 87 -2.18 -0.03 -7.93
C ASP A 87 -1.90 -1.35 -8.66
N THR A 88 -2.75 -2.38 -8.46
CA THR A 88 -2.63 -3.62 -9.24
C THR A 88 -3.14 -3.43 -10.67
N VAL A 89 -2.39 -3.98 -11.63
CA VAL A 89 -2.76 -3.99 -13.05
C VAL A 89 -3.49 -5.27 -13.46
N SER A 90 -3.51 -6.27 -12.61
CA SER A 90 -4.15 -7.58 -12.86
C SER A 90 -5.60 -7.58 -12.41
N ASN A 91 -6.55 -7.84 -13.32
CA ASN A 91 -7.96 -7.97 -12.96
C ASN A 91 -8.24 -9.10 -11.99
N SER A 92 -7.52 -10.22 -12.09
CA SER A 92 -7.67 -11.35 -11.15
C SER A 92 -7.18 -10.99 -9.75
N HIS A 93 -6.05 -10.31 -9.64
CA HIS A 93 -5.57 -9.80 -8.35
C HIS A 93 -6.51 -8.75 -7.78
N LYS A 94 -7.04 -7.85 -8.62
CA LYS A 94 -8.02 -6.85 -8.18
C LYS A 94 -9.24 -7.50 -7.54
N THR A 95 -9.83 -8.50 -8.19
CA THR A 95 -10.98 -9.25 -7.65
C THR A 95 -10.63 -9.95 -6.33
N ALA A 96 -9.45 -10.55 -6.24
CA ALA A 96 -8.98 -11.20 -5.02
C ALA A 96 -8.75 -10.19 -3.88
N LEU A 97 -8.22 -9.00 -4.18
CA LEU A 97 -8.02 -7.93 -3.20
C LEU A 97 -9.34 -7.30 -2.74
N GLU A 98 -10.34 -7.20 -3.62
CA GLU A 98 -11.70 -6.77 -3.25
C GLU A 98 -12.34 -7.78 -2.27
N ALA A 99 -12.15 -9.09 -2.50
CA ALA A 99 -12.59 -10.13 -1.57
C ALA A 99 -11.82 -10.05 -0.22
N ALA A 100 -10.52 -9.76 -0.26
CA ALA A 100 -9.72 -9.54 0.95
C ALA A 100 -10.20 -8.32 1.74
N ALA A 101 -10.53 -7.21 1.07
CA ALA A 101 -11.12 -6.03 1.71
C ALA A 101 -12.47 -6.35 2.37
N ALA A 102 -13.31 -7.16 1.72
CA ALA A 102 -14.56 -7.64 2.32
C ALA A 102 -14.31 -8.47 3.59
N LYS A 103 -13.31 -9.36 3.57
CA LYS A 103 -12.91 -10.15 4.75
C LYS A 103 -12.40 -9.28 5.90
N ALA A 104 -11.62 -8.23 5.60
CA ALA A 104 -11.21 -7.26 6.62
C ALA A 104 -12.41 -6.57 7.28
N ARG A 105 -13.42 -6.18 6.50
CA ARG A 105 -14.66 -5.58 7.04
C ARG A 105 -15.47 -6.56 7.89
N GLU A 106 -15.50 -7.85 7.54
CA GLU A 106 -16.14 -8.88 8.38
C GLU A 106 -15.47 -8.94 9.75
N GLY A 107 -14.13 -9.00 9.79
CA GLY A 107 -13.39 -8.98 11.05
C GLY A 107 -13.60 -7.71 11.86
N LEU A 108 -13.73 -6.54 11.22
CA LEU A 108 -14.05 -5.26 11.88
C LEU A 108 -15.46 -5.22 12.44
N ALA A 109 -16.41 -5.95 11.85
CA ALA A 109 -17.78 -6.08 12.33
C ALA A 109 -17.93 -7.11 13.46
N ALA A 110 -16.92 -7.94 13.71
CA ALA A 110 -16.95 -8.96 14.74
C ALA A 110 -17.11 -8.35 16.14
N ALA A 111 -18.03 -8.88 16.92
CA ALA A 111 -18.32 -8.42 18.29
C ALA A 111 -17.41 -9.06 19.35
N ASP A 112 -16.71 -10.13 19.00
CA ASP A 112 -15.86 -10.90 19.92
C ASP A 112 -14.45 -11.13 19.32
N LEU A 113 -13.48 -11.25 20.20
CA LEU A 113 -12.08 -11.40 19.80
C LEU A 113 -11.82 -12.68 18.99
N PRO A 114 -12.32 -13.88 19.35
CA PRO A 114 -12.06 -15.07 18.55
C PRO A 114 -12.54 -14.97 17.11
N THR A 115 -13.70 -14.34 16.88
CA THR A 115 -14.23 -14.12 15.51
C THR A 115 -13.34 -13.14 14.74
N ALA A 116 -12.98 -12.00 15.35
CA ALA A 116 -12.08 -11.03 14.72
C ALA A 116 -10.71 -11.63 14.38
N GLN A 117 -10.13 -12.44 15.29
CA GLN A 117 -8.86 -13.12 15.07
C GLN A 117 -8.95 -14.13 13.93
N LYS A 118 -10.06 -14.90 13.86
CA LYS A 118 -10.27 -15.86 12.79
C LYS A 118 -10.35 -15.16 11.43
N ASP A 119 -11.15 -14.12 11.33
CA ASP A 119 -11.29 -13.35 10.08
C ASP A 119 -9.97 -12.72 9.66
N ALA A 120 -9.19 -12.22 10.62
CA ALA A 120 -7.85 -11.69 10.38
C ALA A 120 -6.87 -12.77 9.87
N ALA A 121 -6.93 -13.99 10.43
CA ALA A 121 -6.11 -15.11 9.96
C ALA A 121 -6.50 -15.53 8.52
N ASP A 122 -7.79 -15.57 8.23
CA ASP A 122 -8.30 -15.86 6.88
C ASP A 122 -7.87 -14.76 5.89
N LEU A 123 -7.98 -13.49 6.29
CA LEU A 123 -7.47 -12.34 5.52
C LEU A 123 -6.00 -12.49 5.18
N ARG A 124 -5.15 -12.81 6.17
CA ARG A 124 -3.72 -13.03 5.96
C ARG A 124 -3.46 -14.11 4.91
N LEU A 125 -4.18 -15.25 4.98
CA LEU A 125 -4.05 -16.33 4.00
C LEU A 125 -4.47 -15.89 2.60
N MET A 126 -5.50 -15.04 2.48
CA MET A 126 -5.93 -14.49 1.20
C MET A 126 -4.86 -13.58 0.59
N LEU A 127 -4.24 -12.73 1.40
CA LEU A 127 -3.20 -11.79 0.95
C LEU A 127 -1.91 -12.51 0.55
N ASN A 128 -1.47 -13.51 1.33
CA ASN A 128 -0.27 -14.30 1.00
C ASN A 128 -0.35 -15.01 -0.36
N LYS A 129 -1.56 -15.28 -0.86
CA LYS A 129 -1.76 -15.85 -2.21
C LYS A 129 -1.61 -14.82 -3.32
N GLN A 130 -1.54 -13.52 -2.98
CA GLN A 130 -1.40 -12.43 -3.94
C GLN A 130 0.05 -11.88 -3.99
N GLU A 131 0.92 -12.28 -3.05
CA GLU A 131 2.34 -11.95 -3.06
C GLU A 131 3.07 -12.69 -4.21
#